data_73d59384e6c301c89e60b40bb0632381
#
_entry.id   73d59384e6c301c89e60b40bb0632381
#
_cell.length_a   1.000
_cell.length_b   1.000
_cell.length_c   1.000
_cell.angle_alpha   90.00
_cell.angle_beta   90.00
_cell.angle_gamma   90.00
#
_symmetry.space_group_name_H-M   'P 1'
#
loop_
_entity.id
_entity.type
_entity.pdbx_description
1 polymer ?
#
loop_
_entity_poly.entity_id
_entity_poly.type
_entity_poly.pdbx_seq_one_letter_code
_entity_poly.pdbx_strand_id
1 'polypeptide(L)'
;TEKFAMRQLPELDESCFVQMGDFVKAAFSSAVKHKTPRIYVGAMVGKLTKMCQGLSVTHAWKAEIDRDILAESAREVGAPADLVEEIRAAETARFAAERLAVLGLAEAFHRQLAKKAIRSLKGQYPGNYHLTVLVCDFEGQFICRVDAAEALA
;
A
#
# COMPACT_ATOMS: atom_id res chain seq x y z
N THR A 1 9.67 5.45 5.37
CA THR A 1 8.45 4.80 5.91
C THR A 1 8.62 4.31 7.35
N GLU A 2 9.80 3.81 7.77
CA GLU A 2 10.01 3.32 9.15
C GLU A 2 9.75 4.40 10.21
N LYS A 3 10.41 5.55 10.12
CA LYS A 3 10.18 6.69 11.03
C LYS A 3 8.73 7.16 11.04
N PHE A 4 8.07 7.09 9.89
CA PHE A 4 6.64 7.35 9.77
C PHE A 4 5.83 6.33 10.58
N ALA A 5 6.08 5.03 10.38
CA ALA A 5 5.38 3.96 11.12
C ALA A 5 5.58 4.09 12.63
N MET A 6 6.79 4.38 13.10
CA MET A 6 7.09 4.63 14.52
C MET A 6 6.27 5.79 15.09
N ARG A 7 6.09 6.87 14.33
CA ARG A 7 5.23 7.99 14.77
C ARG A 7 3.75 7.62 14.85
N GLN A 8 3.29 6.68 14.02
CA GLN A 8 1.89 6.23 14.00
C GLN A 8 1.58 5.19 15.07
N LEU A 9 2.60 4.50 15.58
CA LEU A 9 2.50 3.40 16.54
C LEU A 9 3.48 3.62 17.72
N PRO A 10 3.34 4.73 18.46
CA PRO A 10 4.28 5.12 19.51
C PRO A 10 4.28 4.17 20.72
N GLU A 11 3.25 3.33 20.82
CA GLU A 11 3.14 2.32 21.88
C GLU A 11 3.97 1.06 21.62
N LEU A 12 4.52 0.89 20.42
CA LEU A 12 5.33 -0.27 20.07
C LEU A 12 6.81 -0.01 20.30
N ASP A 13 7.50 -1.02 20.84
CA ASP A 13 8.96 -1.00 20.98
C ASP A 13 9.64 -0.95 19.60
N GLU A 14 10.82 -0.31 19.52
CA GLU A 14 11.59 -0.17 18.28
C GLU A 14 11.89 -1.52 17.61
N SER A 15 12.09 -2.58 18.39
CA SER A 15 12.32 -3.94 17.89
C SER A 15 11.14 -4.53 17.12
N CYS A 16 9.94 -3.95 17.24
CA CYS A 16 8.76 -4.34 16.47
C CYS A 16 8.80 -3.83 15.02
N PHE A 17 9.69 -2.89 14.69
CA PHE A 17 9.78 -2.28 13.37
C PHE A 17 10.86 -2.94 12.53
N VAL A 18 10.45 -3.58 11.44
CA VAL A 18 11.34 -4.31 10.55
C VAL A 18 11.33 -3.64 9.17
N GLN A 19 12.50 -3.28 8.69
CA GLN A 19 12.68 -2.81 7.32
C GLN A 19 12.59 -3.98 6.35
N MET A 20 11.39 -4.26 5.88
CA MET A 20 11.12 -5.34 4.93
C MET A 20 11.79 -5.09 3.55
N GLY A 21 12.02 -3.84 3.19
CA GLY A 21 12.53 -3.45 1.87
C GLY A 21 11.59 -3.93 0.77
N ASP A 22 12.12 -4.73 -0.15
CA ASP A 22 11.39 -5.29 -1.29
C ASP A 22 10.90 -6.74 -1.07
N PHE A 23 11.19 -7.32 0.08
CA PHE A 23 11.01 -8.76 0.34
C PHE A 23 9.69 -9.08 1.05
N VAL A 24 8.57 -8.74 0.42
CA VAL A 24 7.22 -8.93 0.97
C VAL A 24 6.95 -10.39 1.33
N LYS A 25 7.29 -11.34 0.44
CA LYS A 25 7.08 -12.77 0.69
C LYS A 25 7.84 -13.25 1.92
N ALA A 26 9.11 -12.88 2.07
CA ALA A 26 9.92 -13.30 3.20
C ALA A 26 9.34 -12.79 4.53
N ALA A 27 8.95 -11.50 4.57
CA ALA A 27 8.36 -10.88 5.75
C ALA A 27 7.03 -11.54 6.16
N PHE A 28 6.08 -11.66 5.22
CA PHE A 28 4.77 -12.23 5.52
C PHE A 28 4.85 -13.72 5.83
N SER A 29 5.64 -14.52 5.10
CA SER A 29 5.82 -15.93 5.38
C SER A 29 6.42 -16.16 6.78
N SER A 30 7.38 -15.33 7.19
CA SER A 30 7.95 -15.37 8.53
C SER A 30 6.91 -15.00 9.60
N ALA A 31 6.18 -13.91 9.41
CA ALA A 31 5.17 -13.47 10.37
C ALA A 31 4.06 -14.52 10.56
N VAL A 32 3.58 -15.13 9.46
CA VAL A 32 2.57 -16.20 9.52
C VAL A 32 3.12 -17.45 10.21
N LYS A 33 4.35 -17.86 9.87
CA LYS A 33 5.03 -19.00 10.51
C LYS A 33 5.14 -18.83 12.03
N HIS A 34 5.45 -17.63 12.48
CA HIS A 34 5.60 -17.31 13.90
C HIS A 34 4.29 -16.90 14.58
N LYS A 35 3.15 -17.02 13.89
CA LYS A 35 1.81 -16.69 14.41
C LYS A 35 1.71 -15.27 14.97
N THR A 36 2.35 -14.32 14.29
CA THR A 36 2.31 -12.90 14.67
C THR A 36 0.87 -12.41 14.63
N PRO A 37 0.29 -11.93 15.75
CA PRO A 37 -1.15 -11.66 15.81
C PRO A 37 -1.57 -10.36 15.09
N ARG A 38 -0.65 -9.40 14.95
CA ARG A 38 -0.89 -8.11 14.31
C ARG A 38 0.25 -7.74 13.40
N ILE A 39 -0.06 -7.39 12.16
CA ILE A 39 0.92 -6.94 11.16
C ILE A 39 0.51 -5.55 10.70
N TYR A 40 1.45 -4.61 10.79
CA TYR A 40 1.31 -3.26 10.25
C TYR A 40 2.26 -3.10 9.07
N VAL A 41 1.75 -2.62 7.95
CA VAL A 41 2.57 -2.35 6.76
C VAL A 41 2.60 -0.86 6.51
N GLY A 42 3.76 -0.24 6.65
CA GLY A 42 3.98 1.15 6.23
C GLY A 42 4.39 1.20 4.75
N ALA A 43 3.66 1.92 3.92
CA ALA A 43 3.94 1.99 2.50
C ALA A 43 3.66 3.35 1.88
N MET A 44 4.41 3.66 0.80
CA MET A 44 4.11 4.71 -0.16
C MET A 44 3.44 4.11 -1.40
N VAL A 45 2.84 4.95 -2.24
CA VAL A 45 2.03 4.56 -3.40
C VAL A 45 2.67 3.49 -4.29
N GLY A 46 3.95 3.59 -4.62
CA GLY A 46 4.62 2.64 -5.52
C GLY A 46 4.71 1.21 -4.94
N LYS A 47 5.09 1.08 -3.67
CA LYS A 47 5.09 -0.22 -2.97
C LYS A 47 3.69 -0.77 -2.81
N LEU A 48 2.75 0.10 -2.47
CA LEU A 48 1.35 -0.26 -2.30
C LEU A 48 0.77 -0.85 -3.59
N THR A 49 1.02 -0.21 -4.75
CA THR A 49 0.59 -0.70 -6.05
C THR A 49 1.18 -2.08 -6.36
N LYS A 50 2.45 -2.30 -6.06
CA LYS A 50 3.11 -3.60 -6.27
C LYS A 50 2.57 -4.69 -5.35
N MET A 51 2.16 -4.36 -4.14
CA MET A 51 1.44 -5.30 -3.26
C MET A 51 0.06 -5.66 -3.83
N CYS A 52 -0.64 -4.72 -4.46
CA CYS A 52 -1.89 -5.00 -5.17
C CYS A 52 -1.70 -6.02 -6.30
N GLN A 53 -0.56 -5.97 -6.99
CA GLN A 53 -0.20 -6.90 -8.07
C GLN A 53 0.14 -8.31 -7.57
N GLY A 54 0.25 -8.52 -6.27
CA GLY A 54 0.63 -9.79 -5.69
C GLY A 54 2.11 -10.13 -5.83
N LEU A 55 2.96 -9.12 -6.00
CA LEU A 55 4.40 -9.34 -6.19
C LEU A 55 5.06 -9.74 -4.87
N SER A 56 5.82 -10.83 -4.91
CA SER A 56 6.61 -11.33 -3.78
C SER A 56 7.84 -10.47 -3.50
N VAL A 57 8.36 -9.80 -4.53
CA VAL A 57 9.47 -8.85 -4.47
C VAL A 57 9.05 -7.58 -5.20
N THR A 58 9.07 -6.46 -4.51
CA THR A 58 8.54 -5.18 -5.01
C THR A 58 9.61 -4.25 -5.58
N HIS A 59 10.80 -4.77 -5.90
CA HIS A 59 11.90 -3.97 -6.47
C HIS A 59 11.58 -3.46 -7.87
N ALA A 60 11.92 -2.19 -8.14
CA ALA A 60 11.62 -1.52 -9.41
C ALA A 60 12.13 -2.26 -10.65
N TRP A 61 13.27 -2.94 -10.55
CA TRP A 61 13.89 -3.64 -11.67
C TRP A 61 13.24 -4.99 -12.01
N LYS A 62 12.49 -5.56 -11.08
CA LYS A 62 11.92 -6.91 -11.23
C LYS A 62 10.47 -6.94 -11.66
N ALA A 63 9.77 -5.82 -11.53
CA ALA A 63 8.40 -5.72 -11.96
C ALA A 63 8.01 -4.27 -12.21
N GLU A 64 7.40 -4.03 -13.35
CA GLU A 64 6.76 -2.75 -13.68
C GLU A 64 5.52 -2.55 -12.82
N ILE A 65 5.15 -1.29 -12.63
CA ILE A 65 3.89 -0.92 -11.99
C ILE A 65 2.74 -1.20 -12.96
N ASP A 66 1.74 -1.92 -12.48
CA ASP A 66 0.49 -2.10 -13.22
C ASP A 66 -0.30 -0.79 -13.20
N ARG A 67 -0.31 -0.12 -14.34
CA ARG A 67 -0.95 1.18 -14.54
C ARG A 67 -2.48 1.07 -14.56
N ASP A 68 -3.01 -0.09 -14.90
CA ASP A 68 -4.45 -0.33 -14.87
C ASP A 68 -4.98 -0.31 -13.44
N ILE A 69 -4.24 -0.86 -12.47
CA ILE A 69 -4.59 -0.76 -11.05
C ILE A 69 -4.67 0.70 -10.60
N LEU A 70 -3.72 1.54 -11.02
CA LEU A 70 -3.71 2.97 -10.68
C LEU A 70 -4.89 3.71 -11.33
N ALA A 71 -5.09 3.50 -12.63
CA ALA A 71 -6.15 4.14 -13.41
C ALA A 71 -7.54 3.73 -12.90
N GLU A 72 -7.74 2.45 -12.61
CA GLU A 72 -9.00 1.96 -12.05
C GLU A 72 -9.26 2.53 -10.66
N SER A 73 -8.25 2.56 -9.79
CA SER A 73 -8.38 3.15 -8.46
C SER A 73 -8.69 4.65 -8.52
N ALA A 74 -8.12 5.37 -9.48
CA ALA A 74 -8.44 6.77 -9.74
C ALA A 74 -9.90 6.94 -10.21
N ARG A 75 -10.36 6.09 -11.12
CA ARG A 75 -11.76 6.07 -11.61
C ARG A 75 -12.74 5.79 -10.49
N GLU A 76 -12.45 4.82 -9.63
CA GLU A 76 -13.29 4.44 -8.49
C GLU A 76 -13.51 5.59 -7.49
N VAL A 77 -12.57 6.52 -7.38
CA VAL A 77 -12.69 7.70 -6.50
C VAL A 77 -13.20 8.95 -7.20
N GLY A 78 -13.65 8.82 -8.44
CA GLY A 78 -14.28 9.91 -9.18
C GLY A 78 -13.31 10.85 -9.90
N ALA A 79 -12.11 10.39 -10.24
CA ALA A 79 -11.21 11.18 -11.09
C ALA A 79 -11.82 11.41 -12.48
N PRO A 80 -11.60 12.59 -13.11
CA PRO A 80 -12.03 12.86 -14.48
C PRO A 80 -11.46 11.82 -15.46
N ALA A 81 -12.23 11.50 -16.49
CA ALA A 81 -11.88 10.44 -17.46
C ALA A 81 -10.54 10.71 -18.18
N ASP A 82 -10.27 11.96 -18.54
CA ASP A 82 -9.00 12.38 -19.14
C ASP A 82 -7.81 12.13 -18.19
N LEU A 83 -7.94 12.44 -16.91
CA LEU A 83 -6.91 12.14 -15.92
C LEU A 83 -6.72 10.64 -15.72
N VAL A 84 -7.77 9.84 -15.75
CA VAL A 84 -7.67 8.37 -15.68
C VAL A 84 -6.81 7.83 -16.82
N GLU A 85 -6.98 8.34 -18.05
CA GLU A 85 -6.17 7.96 -19.19
C GLU A 85 -4.73 8.49 -19.11
N GLU A 86 -4.52 9.70 -18.59
CA GLU A 86 -3.17 10.21 -18.28
C GLU A 86 -2.43 9.29 -17.28
N ILE A 87 -3.12 8.84 -16.23
CA ILE A 87 -2.56 7.92 -15.23
C ILE A 87 -2.22 6.58 -15.87
N ARG A 88 -3.09 6.05 -16.76
CA ARG A 88 -2.84 4.81 -17.50
C ARG A 88 -1.60 4.89 -18.40
N ALA A 89 -1.33 6.06 -18.95
CA ALA A 89 -0.15 6.32 -19.79
C ALA A 89 1.11 6.67 -19.00
N ALA A 90 0.99 7.02 -17.73
CA ALA A 90 2.10 7.49 -16.91
C ALA A 90 3.09 6.36 -16.56
N GLU A 91 4.37 6.71 -16.41
CA GLU A 91 5.41 5.74 -16.08
C GLU A 91 5.52 5.42 -14.59
N THR A 92 4.99 6.28 -13.72
CA THR A 92 5.17 6.17 -12.27
C THR A 92 3.88 6.29 -11.48
N ALA A 93 3.79 5.54 -10.38
CA ALA A 93 2.69 5.70 -9.41
C ALA A 93 2.70 7.09 -8.73
N ARG A 94 3.87 7.73 -8.65
CA ARG A 94 4.01 9.07 -8.11
C ARG A 94 3.19 10.09 -8.88
N PHE A 95 3.21 10.02 -10.22
CA PHE A 95 2.39 10.88 -11.07
C PHE A 95 0.92 10.83 -10.67
N ALA A 96 0.36 9.62 -10.52
CA ALA A 96 -1.04 9.46 -10.12
C ALA A 96 -1.32 10.10 -8.76
N ALA A 97 -0.45 9.84 -7.76
CA ALA A 97 -0.61 10.38 -6.42
C ALA A 97 -0.60 11.92 -6.41
N GLU A 98 0.36 12.55 -7.11
CA GLU A 98 0.48 14.00 -7.19
C GLU A 98 -0.69 14.66 -7.93
N ARG A 99 -1.13 14.08 -9.06
CA ARG A 99 -2.27 14.60 -9.83
C ARG A 99 -3.58 14.51 -9.04
N LEU A 100 -3.80 13.41 -8.36
CA LEU A 100 -5.01 13.23 -7.53
C LEU A 100 -5.00 14.09 -6.26
N ALA A 101 -3.81 14.39 -5.72
CA ALA A 101 -3.68 15.31 -4.59
C ALA A 101 -4.17 16.72 -4.95
N VAL A 102 -3.87 17.22 -6.15
CA VAL A 102 -4.35 18.53 -6.64
C VAL A 102 -5.88 18.60 -6.68
N LEU A 103 -6.55 17.45 -6.92
CA LEU A 103 -8.02 17.37 -6.96
C LEU A 103 -8.65 17.06 -5.58
N GLY A 104 -7.86 16.98 -4.51
CA GLY A 104 -8.35 16.59 -3.19
C GLY A 104 -8.74 15.11 -3.06
N LEU A 105 -8.30 14.25 -3.99
CA LEU A 105 -8.63 12.83 -4.04
C LEU A 105 -7.54 11.92 -3.48
N ALA A 106 -6.46 12.49 -2.93
CA ALA A 106 -5.29 11.72 -2.48
C ALA A 106 -5.65 10.65 -1.45
N GLU A 107 -6.39 11.02 -0.40
CA GLU A 107 -6.76 10.05 0.65
C GLU A 107 -7.63 8.93 0.10
N ALA A 108 -8.69 9.26 -0.64
CA ALA A 108 -9.61 8.28 -1.20
C ALA A 108 -8.89 7.29 -2.14
N PHE A 109 -8.00 7.79 -3.00
CA PHE A 109 -7.19 7.00 -3.90
C PHE A 109 -6.25 6.02 -3.16
N HIS A 110 -5.48 6.52 -2.20
CA HIS A 110 -4.58 5.68 -1.42
C HIS A 110 -5.35 4.65 -0.57
N ARG A 111 -6.52 5.01 -0.07
CA ARG A 111 -7.41 4.09 0.65
C ARG A 111 -7.88 2.94 -0.25
N GLN A 112 -8.23 3.20 -1.51
CA GLN A 112 -8.59 2.14 -2.47
C GLN A 112 -7.41 1.22 -2.76
N LEU A 113 -6.22 1.76 -3.00
CA LEU A 113 -5.01 0.96 -3.17
C LEU A 113 -4.70 0.12 -1.93
N ALA A 114 -4.81 0.68 -0.74
CA ALA A 114 -4.58 -0.04 0.51
C ALA A 114 -5.57 -1.22 0.68
N LYS A 115 -6.84 -1.03 0.35
CA LYS A 115 -7.84 -2.12 0.35
C LYS A 115 -7.47 -3.24 -0.63
N LYS A 116 -7.07 -2.88 -1.85
CA LYS A 116 -6.63 -3.86 -2.87
C LYS A 116 -5.37 -4.61 -2.40
N ALA A 117 -4.40 -3.91 -1.82
CA ALA A 117 -3.19 -4.51 -1.26
C ALA A 117 -3.50 -5.48 -0.12
N ILE A 118 -4.38 -5.12 0.81
CA ILE A 118 -4.81 -6.00 1.91
C ILE A 118 -5.45 -7.28 1.38
N ARG A 119 -6.36 -7.16 0.40
CA ARG A 119 -7.01 -8.33 -0.22
C ARG A 119 -5.97 -9.27 -0.86
N SER A 120 -5.03 -8.70 -1.60
CA SER A 120 -3.93 -9.45 -2.21
C SER A 120 -3.05 -10.15 -1.17
N LEU A 121 -2.60 -9.43 -0.15
CA LEU A 121 -1.74 -9.96 0.90
C LEU A 121 -2.42 -11.05 1.73
N LYS A 122 -3.68 -10.84 2.13
CA LYS A 122 -4.46 -11.85 2.88
C LYS A 122 -4.74 -13.10 2.04
N GLY A 123 -4.94 -12.94 0.74
CA GLY A 123 -5.12 -14.07 -0.18
C GLY A 123 -3.84 -14.88 -0.37
N GLN A 124 -2.68 -14.22 -0.47
CA GLN A 124 -1.40 -14.90 -0.68
C GLN A 124 -0.79 -15.49 0.60
N TYR A 125 -1.03 -14.83 1.72
CA TYR A 125 -0.47 -15.21 3.03
C TYR A 125 -1.60 -15.45 4.03
N PRO A 126 -2.39 -16.52 3.87
CA PRO A 126 -3.50 -16.81 4.76
C PRO A 126 -3.01 -17.09 6.18
N GLY A 127 -3.77 -16.64 7.18
CA GLY A 127 -3.43 -16.82 8.59
C GLY A 127 -4.35 -16.02 9.50
N ASN A 128 -4.31 -16.34 10.79
CA ASN A 128 -5.08 -15.65 11.81
C ASN A 128 -4.30 -14.45 12.37
N TYR A 129 -4.26 -13.36 11.61
CA TYR A 129 -3.64 -12.10 12.02
C TYR A 129 -4.47 -10.91 11.56
N HIS A 130 -4.40 -9.82 12.33
CA HIS A 130 -4.93 -8.53 11.91
C HIS A 130 -3.90 -7.83 11.02
N LEU A 131 -4.35 -7.36 9.87
CA LEU A 131 -3.51 -6.60 8.93
C LEU A 131 -4.01 -5.16 8.85
N THR A 132 -3.11 -4.24 9.06
CA THR A 132 -3.34 -2.80 8.89
C THR A 132 -2.29 -2.23 7.95
N VAL A 133 -2.72 -1.43 6.99
CA VAL A 133 -1.85 -0.66 6.09
C VAL A 133 -1.87 0.80 6.50
N LEU A 134 -0.69 1.35 6.72
CA LEU A 134 -0.42 2.76 7.01
C LEU A 134 0.21 3.39 5.77
N VAL A 135 -0.43 4.40 5.21
CA VAL A 135 0.03 5.05 3.98
C VAL A 135 0.58 6.43 4.27
N CYS A 136 1.76 6.70 3.74
CA CYS A 136 2.38 8.03 3.76
C CYS A 136 2.72 8.51 2.35
N ASP A 137 2.89 9.82 2.24
CA ASP A 137 3.43 10.47 1.04
C ASP A 137 4.96 10.35 0.96
N PHE A 138 5.58 11.05 -0.01
CA PHE A 138 7.02 11.03 -0.24
C PHE A 138 7.82 11.81 0.82
N GLU A 139 7.18 12.71 1.54
CA GLU A 139 7.73 13.47 2.67
C GLU A 139 7.55 12.72 4.02
N GLY A 140 6.89 11.56 4.00
CA GLY A 140 6.60 10.77 5.20
C GLY A 140 5.44 11.34 6.02
N GLN A 141 4.55 12.12 5.40
CA GLN A 141 3.32 12.60 6.04
C GLN A 141 2.22 11.55 5.94
N PHE A 142 1.41 11.44 6.98
CA PHE A 142 0.29 10.51 7.02
C PHE A 142 -0.76 10.85 5.96
N ILE A 143 -1.22 9.84 5.22
CA ILE A 143 -2.34 9.95 4.28
C ILE A 143 -3.57 9.22 4.82
N CYS A 144 -3.45 7.91 5.06
CA CYS A 144 -4.57 7.12 5.58
C CYS A 144 -4.09 5.84 6.29
N ARG A 145 -5.01 5.28 7.06
CA ARG A 145 -4.91 3.95 7.69
C ARG A 145 -6.10 3.12 7.21
N VAL A 146 -5.83 1.87 6.86
CA VAL A 146 -6.86 0.91 6.42
C VAL A 146 -6.63 -0.41 7.13
N ASP A 147 -7.67 -0.92 7.77
CA ASP A 147 -7.65 -2.22 8.44
C ASP A 147 -8.29 -3.31 7.55
N ALA A 148 -7.90 -4.56 7.77
CA ALA A 148 -8.43 -5.69 7.01
C ALA A 148 -9.96 -5.82 7.15
N ALA A 149 -10.54 -5.46 8.29
CA ALA A 149 -11.98 -5.45 8.48
C ALA A 149 -12.69 -4.52 7.48
N GLU A 150 -12.13 -3.34 7.23
CA GLU A 150 -12.63 -2.39 6.22
C GLU A 150 -12.41 -2.89 4.79
N ALA A 151 -11.26 -3.49 4.52
CA ALA A 151 -10.89 -3.93 3.17
C ALA A 151 -11.65 -5.16 2.69
N LEU A 152 -12.07 -6.04 3.62
CA LEU A 152 -12.70 -7.34 3.36
C LEU A 152 -14.23 -7.32 3.59
N ALA A 153 -14.74 -6.19 4.03
CA ALA A 153 -16.19 -6.00 4.24
C ALA A 153 -17.00 -6.05 2.94
#